data_198ef2dca51b4a83a35d8f691a63f3ed
#
_entry.id   198ef2dca51b4a83a35d8f691a63f3ed
#
_cell.length_a   1.000
_cell.length_b   1.000
_cell.length_c   1.000
_cell.angle_alpha   90.00
_cell.angle_beta   90.00
_cell.angle_gamma   90.00
#
_symmetry.space_group_name_H-M   'P 1'
#
loop_
_entity.id
_entity.type
_entity.pdbx_description
1 polymer ?
#
loop_
_entity_poly.entity_id
_entity_poly.type
_entity_poly.pdbx_seq_one_letter_code
_entity_poly.pdbx_strand_id
1 'polypeptide(L)'
;PTHVYSSPMIRTSETARIATAAWNYPITPLYDLIEIDVGVFSGKNWEEVQAQYPEAARLYHETRNWDHVPEAEPMADRRVRAERAINQLIADHTNEDKILAFTHGGIIHYLFAALMGVDRLWGMPVGNTAMFDFDLDVERWHHNDSPLLHTTLWRINRLNDSSHLD
;
A
#
# COMPACT_ATOMS: atom_id res chain seq x y z
N PRO A 1 -2.30 -18.75 -0.68
CA PRO A 1 -1.61 -18.12 0.45
C PRO A 1 -1.64 -19.02 1.69
N THR A 2 -0.77 -18.74 2.66
CA THR A 2 -0.83 -19.33 4.01
C THR A 2 -1.52 -18.38 4.98
N HIS A 3 -1.42 -17.08 4.73
CA HIS A 3 -1.99 -16.01 5.53
C HIS A 3 -2.67 -14.96 4.67
N VAL A 4 -3.77 -14.40 5.18
CA VAL A 4 -4.53 -13.34 4.50
C VAL A 4 -4.70 -12.16 5.45
N TYR A 5 -4.28 -10.99 4.98
CA TYR A 5 -4.43 -9.71 5.65
C TYR A 5 -5.33 -8.78 4.86
N SER A 6 -6.04 -7.90 5.54
CA SER A 6 -6.82 -6.87 4.87
C SER A 6 -6.85 -5.58 5.68
N SER A 7 -6.84 -4.46 4.97
CA SER A 7 -7.37 -3.22 5.55
C SER A 7 -8.75 -3.48 6.14
N PRO A 8 -9.08 -2.95 7.33
CA PRO A 8 -10.42 -3.12 7.94
C PRO A 8 -11.52 -2.31 7.24
N MET A 9 -11.18 -1.47 6.24
CA MET A 9 -12.20 -0.73 5.50
C MET A 9 -13.12 -1.67 4.71
N ILE A 10 -14.43 -1.45 4.79
CA ILE A 10 -15.48 -2.34 4.27
C ILE A 10 -15.19 -2.78 2.83
N ARG A 11 -14.88 -1.85 1.91
CA ARG A 11 -14.61 -2.15 0.51
C ARG A 11 -13.46 -3.15 0.31
N THR A 12 -12.43 -3.07 1.17
CA THR A 12 -11.25 -3.92 1.07
C THR A 12 -11.49 -5.28 1.75
N SER A 13 -12.08 -5.28 2.94
CA SER A 13 -12.42 -6.50 3.66
C SER A 13 -13.45 -7.36 2.89
N GLU A 14 -14.42 -6.75 2.22
CA GLU A 14 -15.36 -7.47 1.35
C GLU A 14 -14.65 -8.04 0.12
N THR A 15 -13.74 -7.29 -0.50
CA THR A 15 -12.91 -7.82 -1.60
C THR A 15 -12.10 -9.01 -1.14
N ALA A 16 -11.44 -8.93 0.01
CA ALA A 16 -10.69 -10.03 0.59
C ALA A 16 -11.58 -11.25 0.83
N ARG A 17 -12.74 -11.06 1.45
CA ARG A 17 -13.71 -12.14 1.72
C ARG A 17 -14.15 -12.86 0.44
N ILE A 18 -14.45 -12.11 -0.60
CA ILE A 18 -14.89 -12.67 -1.89
C ILE A 18 -13.73 -13.41 -2.58
N ALA A 19 -12.57 -12.77 -2.66
CA ALA A 19 -11.41 -13.33 -3.35
C ALA A 19 -10.85 -14.60 -2.69
N THR A 20 -11.02 -14.74 -1.38
CA THR A 20 -10.50 -15.87 -0.61
C THR A 20 -11.57 -16.89 -0.21
N ALA A 21 -12.80 -16.72 -0.65
CA ALA A 21 -13.95 -17.55 -0.24
C ALA A 21 -13.73 -19.05 -0.44
N ALA A 22 -13.00 -19.44 -1.51
CA ALA A 22 -12.71 -20.85 -1.79
C ALA A 22 -11.67 -21.48 -0.85
N TRP A 23 -10.90 -20.68 -0.11
CA TRP A 23 -9.78 -21.17 0.69
C TRP A 23 -10.08 -21.30 2.18
N ASN A 24 -11.16 -20.67 2.64
CA ASN A 24 -11.58 -20.67 4.04
C ASN A 24 -10.49 -20.25 5.05
N TYR A 25 -9.61 -19.36 4.65
CA TYR A 25 -8.60 -18.76 5.54
C TYR A 25 -9.20 -17.63 6.39
N PRO A 26 -8.78 -17.50 7.66
CA PRO A 26 -9.10 -16.31 8.43
C PRO A 26 -8.48 -15.08 7.79
N ILE A 27 -9.22 -13.97 7.76
CA ILE A 27 -8.72 -12.69 7.29
C ILE A 27 -8.33 -11.86 8.51
N THR A 28 -7.05 -11.59 8.66
CA THR A 28 -6.52 -10.79 9.76
C THR A 28 -6.57 -9.31 9.40
N PRO A 29 -7.27 -8.47 10.18
CA PRO A 29 -7.27 -7.04 9.94
C PRO A 29 -5.90 -6.44 10.29
N LEU A 30 -5.33 -5.65 9.36
CA LEU A 30 -4.12 -4.89 9.58
C LEU A 30 -4.41 -3.40 9.35
N TYR A 31 -4.45 -2.63 10.43
CA TYR A 31 -4.88 -1.22 10.39
C TYR A 31 -3.92 -0.34 9.61
N ASP A 32 -2.64 -0.68 9.57
CA ASP A 32 -1.64 0.07 8.81
C ASP A 32 -1.82 -0.04 7.29
N LEU A 33 -2.71 -0.93 6.82
CA LEU A 33 -3.09 -1.05 5.41
C LEU A 33 -4.28 -0.16 5.01
N ILE A 34 -4.85 0.68 5.89
CA ILE A 34 -5.95 1.59 5.53
C ILE A 34 -5.51 2.60 4.46
N GLU A 35 -6.50 3.14 3.75
CA GLU A 35 -6.22 4.18 2.75
C GLU A 35 -5.65 5.44 3.40
N ILE A 36 -4.92 6.21 2.63
CA ILE A 36 -4.45 7.53 3.08
C ILE A 36 -5.65 8.43 3.39
N ASP A 37 -5.57 9.16 4.49
CA ASP A 37 -6.56 10.18 4.78
C ASP A 37 -6.24 11.44 3.95
N VAL A 38 -7.20 11.86 3.15
CA VAL A 38 -7.08 13.04 2.28
C VAL A 38 -7.75 14.28 2.92
N GLY A 39 -8.07 14.23 4.21
CA GLY A 39 -8.58 15.32 5.01
C GLY A 39 -9.85 15.91 4.43
N VAL A 40 -9.90 17.25 4.34
CA VAL A 40 -11.08 17.98 3.86
C VAL A 40 -11.49 17.67 2.41
N PHE A 41 -10.67 16.93 1.66
CA PHE A 41 -11.01 16.47 0.30
C PHE A 41 -11.84 15.18 0.30
N SER A 42 -11.94 14.50 1.44
CA SER A 42 -12.69 13.24 1.54
C SER A 42 -14.15 13.41 1.12
N GLY A 43 -14.61 12.50 0.27
CA GLY A 43 -16.00 12.44 -0.19
C GLY A 43 -16.41 13.53 -1.19
N LYS A 44 -15.46 14.33 -1.68
CA LYS A 44 -15.72 15.43 -2.62
C LYS A 44 -15.16 15.13 -4.00
N ASN A 45 -15.85 15.60 -5.02
CA ASN A 45 -15.28 15.68 -6.36
C ASN A 45 -14.36 16.93 -6.48
N TRP A 46 -13.60 16.99 -7.59
CA TRP A 46 -12.60 18.07 -7.74
C TRP A 46 -13.21 19.47 -7.84
N GLU A 47 -14.40 19.61 -8.42
CA GLU A 47 -15.11 20.90 -8.52
C GLU A 47 -15.54 21.40 -7.12
N GLU A 48 -16.05 20.49 -6.28
CA GLU A 48 -16.40 20.80 -4.89
C GLU A 48 -15.18 21.16 -4.07
N VAL A 49 -14.06 20.47 -4.26
CA VAL A 49 -12.78 20.78 -3.61
C VAL A 49 -12.33 22.19 -3.99
N GLN A 50 -12.31 22.52 -5.28
CA GLN A 50 -11.93 23.86 -5.74
C GLN A 50 -12.85 24.96 -5.24
N ALA A 51 -14.14 24.70 -5.16
CA ALA A 51 -15.13 25.68 -4.68
C ALA A 51 -15.01 25.93 -3.18
N GLN A 52 -14.81 24.87 -2.36
CA GLN A 52 -14.81 24.96 -0.91
C GLN A 52 -13.42 25.25 -0.30
N TYR A 53 -12.35 24.79 -0.96
CA TYR A 53 -10.97 24.87 -0.49
C TYR A 53 -10.01 25.34 -1.59
N PRO A 54 -10.24 26.52 -2.21
CA PRO A 54 -9.53 26.95 -3.44
C PRO A 54 -8.02 27.02 -3.24
N GLU A 55 -7.55 27.49 -2.09
CA GLU A 55 -6.10 27.60 -1.83
C GLU A 55 -5.45 26.24 -1.64
N ALA A 56 -6.05 25.34 -0.87
CA ALA A 56 -5.56 23.98 -0.70
C ALA A 56 -5.58 23.21 -2.03
N ALA A 57 -6.63 23.39 -2.84
CA ALA A 57 -6.76 22.81 -4.17
C ALA A 57 -5.64 23.29 -5.09
N ARG A 58 -5.36 24.59 -5.09
CA ARG A 58 -4.28 25.19 -5.88
C ARG A 58 -2.91 24.63 -5.48
N LEU A 59 -2.58 24.69 -4.19
CA LEU A 59 -1.30 24.20 -3.67
C LEU A 59 -1.10 22.71 -3.96
N TYR A 60 -2.13 21.89 -3.70
CA TYR A 60 -2.07 20.47 -4.03
C TYR A 60 -1.89 20.22 -5.53
N HIS A 61 -2.61 20.98 -6.38
CA HIS A 61 -2.49 20.82 -7.84
C HIS A 61 -1.08 21.14 -8.34
N GLU A 62 -0.45 22.18 -7.79
CA GLU A 62 0.89 22.63 -8.18
C GLU A 62 2.00 21.70 -7.65
N THR A 63 1.87 21.24 -6.41
CA THR A 63 2.97 20.54 -5.73
C THR A 63 2.77 19.03 -5.60
N ARG A 64 1.54 18.55 -5.74
CA ARG A 64 1.12 17.16 -5.41
C ARG A 64 1.47 16.76 -3.97
N ASN A 65 1.65 17.73 -3.10
CA ASN A 65 1.95 17.52 -1.69
C ASN A 65 0.67 17.59 -0.86
N TRP A 66 0.34 16.49 -0.20
CA TRP A 66 -0.83 16.35 0.66
C TRP A 66 -0.73 17.15 1.96
N ASP A 67 0.48 17.52 2.39
CA ASP A 67 0.67 18.34 3.60
C ASP A 67 0.08 19.76 3.46
N HIS A 68 -0.31 20.14 2.25
CA HIS A 68 -1.05 21.38 1.99
C HIS A 68 -2.57 21.23 2.13
N VAL A 69 -3.07 20.03 2.33
CA VAL A 69 -4.51 19.75 2.47
C VAL A 69 -4.86 19.69 3.96
N PRO A 70 -5.73 20.57 4.46
CA PRO A 70 -6.12 20.55 5.86
C PRO A 70 -6.68 19.21 6.30
N GLU A 71 -6.33 18.77 7.49
CA GLU A 71 -6.77 17.51 8.09
C GLU A 71 -6.31 16.24 7.34
N ALA A 72 -5.53 16.35 6.27
CA ALA A 72 -4.96 15.18 5.62
C ALA A 72 -3.89 14.52 6.51
N GLU A 73 -3.78 13.20 6.41
CA GLU A 73 -2.68 12.46 7.03
C GLU A 73 -1.35 13.00 6.49
N PRO A 74 -0.41 13.44 7.35
CA PRO A 74 0.89 13.94 6.89
C PRO A 74 1.66 12.89 6.09
N MET A 75 2.36 13.31 5.05
CA MET A 75 3.12 12.38 4.20
C MET A 75 4.19 11.61 4.99
N ALA A 76 4.78 12.23 6.01
CA ALA A 76 5.73 11.57 6.91
C ALA A 76 5.06 10.43 7.71
N ASP A 77 3.84 10.63 8.22
CA ASP A 77 3.10 9.63 9.00
C ASP A 77 2.69 8.44 8.13
N ARG A 78 2.31 8.69 6.85
CA ARG A 78 2.04 7.62 5.87
C ARG A 78 3.25 6.73 5.65
N ARG A 79 4.46 7.31 5.58
CA ARG A 79 5.72 6.55 5.45
C ARG A 79 5.95 5.67 6.65
N VAL A 80 5.90 6.26 7.85
CA VAL A 80 6.09 5.53 9.11
C VAL A 80 5.07 4.39 9.23
N ARG A 81 3.82 4.64 8.85
CA ARG A 81 2.76 3.62 8.87
C ARG A 81 3.02 2.50 7.86
N ALA A 82 3.43 2.83 6.65
CA ALA A 82 3.76 1.84 5.63
C ALA A 82 4.97 0.98 6.03
N GLU A 83 6.03 1.60 6.55
CA GLU A 83 7.21 0.89 7.08
C GLU A 83 6.83 -0.04 8.23
N ARG A 84 5.97 0.40 9.14
CA ARG A 84 5.47 -0.43 10.24
C ARG A 84 4.68 -1.64 9.72
N ALA A 85 3.81 -1.45 8.71
CA ALA A 85 3.08 -2.55 8.09
C ALA A 85 4.01 -3.59 7.48
N ILE A 86 5.00 -3.15 6.70
CA ILE A 86 5.98 -4.05 6.07
C ILE A 86 6.82 -4.77 7.12
N ASN A 87 7.37 -4.04 8.09
CA ASN A 87 8.18 -4.63 9.15
C ASN A 87 7.40 -5.63 10.01
N GLN A 88 6.12 -5.36 10.28
CA GLN A 88 5.26 -6.33 10.98
C GLN A 88 5.07 -7.60 10.16
N LEU A 89 4.72 -7.48 8.88
CA LEU A 89 4.54 -8.65 8.01
C LEU A 89 5.83 -9.48 7.90
N ILE A 90 7.00 -8.83 7.85
CA ILE A 90 8.28 -9.53 7.81
C ILE A 90 8.59 -10.22 9.13
N ALA A 91 8.33 -9.56 10.27
CA ALA A 91 8.65 -10.10 11.59
C ALA A 91 7.73 -11.25 12.01
N ASP A 92 6.48 -11.26 11.54
CA ASP A 92 5.47 -12.24 11.93
C ASP A 92 5.51 -13.51 11.07
N HIS A 93 6.37 -13.57 10.03
CA HIS A 93 6.38 -14.65 9.04
C HIS A 93 7.77 -15.22 8.77
N THR A 94 7.78 -16.36 8.08
CA THR A 94 8.97 -17.09 7.66
C THR A 94 9.05 -17.16 6.12
N ASN A 95 10.18 -17.65 5.60
CA ASN A 95 10.36 -17.83 4.16
C ASN A 95 9.41 -18.89 3.54
N GLU A 96 8.75 -19.72 4.35
CA GLU A 96 7.77 -20.70 3.90
C GLU A 96 6.36 -20.11 3.72
N ASP A 97 6.13 -18.90 4.24
CA ASP A 97 4.82 -18.28 4.23
C ASP A 97 4.51 -17.58 2.91
N LYS A 98 3.23 -17.61 2.53
CA LYS A 98 2.67 -16.91 1.38
C LYS A 98 1.57 -15.96 1.85
N ILE A 99 1.91 -14.69 1.90
CA ILE A 99 1.03 -13.64 2.41
C ILE A 99 0.23 -13.03 1.27
N LEU A 100 -1.08 -12.92 1.46
CA LEU A 100 -1.95 -12.14 0.60
C LEU A 100 -2.50 -10.96 1.41
N ALA A 101 -2.20 -9.74 0.98
CA ALA A 101 -2.64 -8.52 1.66
C ALA A 101 -3.52 -7.66 0.73
N PHE A 102 -4.67 -7.25 1.25
CA PHE A 102 -5.61 -6.36 0.55
C PHE A 102 -5.51 -4.95 1.12
N THR A 103 -5.28 -3.99 0.25
CA THR A 103 -5.05 -2.59 0.61
C THR A 103 -5.66 -1.63 -0.43
N HIS A 104 -5.18 -0.39 -0.51
CA HIS A 104 -5.77 0.67 -1.32
C HIS A 104 -4.73 1.37 -2.21
N GLY A 105 -5.23 2.08 -3.23
CA GLY A 105 -4.41 2.70 -4.25
C GLY A 105 -3.48 3.80 -3.74
N GLY A 106 -3.88 4.57 -2.74
CA GLY A 106 -3.04 5.64 -2.20
C GLY A 106 -1.89 5.12 -1.34
N ILE A 107 -2.19 4.27 -0.35
CA ILE A 107 -1.17 3.75 0.57
C ILE A 107 -0.17 2.81 -0.11
N ILE A 108 -0.55 2.14 -1.21
CA ILE A 108 0.33 1.18 -1.89
C ILE A 108 1.63 1.82 -2.40
N HIS A 109 1.62 3.12 -2.74
CA HIS A 109 2.83 3.84 -3.12
C HIS A 109 3.86 3.91 -1.99
N TYR A 110 3.38 4.06 -0.75
CA TYR A 110 4.21 4.11 0.45
C TYR A 110 4.68 2.72 0.86
N LEU A 111 3.80 1.71 0.77
CA LEU A 111 4.16 0.31 1.00
C LEU A 111 5.24 -0.16 0.02
N PHE A 112 5.09 0.19 -1.27
CA PHE A 112 6.08 -0.11 -2.29
C PHE A 112 7.41 0.59 -2.01
N ALA A 113 7.40 1.88 -1.64
CA ALA A 113 8.61 2.61 -1.29
C ALA A 113 9.31 2.00 -0.06
N ALA A 114 8.55 1.57 0.95
CA ALA A 114 9.09 0.87 2.12
C ALA A 114 9.75 -0.46 1.77
N LEU A 115 9.10 -1.28 0.90
CA LEU A 115 9.69 -2.52 0.39
C LEU A 115 10.97 -2.28 -0.41
N MET A 116 11.01 -1.23 -1.22
CA MET A 116 12.18 -0.90 -2.05
C MET A 116 13.28 -0.18 -1.29
N GLY A 117 13.06 0.21 -0.02
CA GLY A 117 14.01 0.98 0.77
C GLY A 117 14.33 2.34 0.13
N VAL A 118 13.35 2.99 -0.49
CA VAL A 118 13.54 4.26 -1.21
C VAL A 118 12.67 5.39 -0.66
N ASP A 119 13.24 6.59 -0.60
CA ASP A 119 12.50 7.77 -0.14
C ASP A 119 11.56 8.34 -1.19
N ARG A 120 11.83 8.11 -2.45
CA ARG A 120 11.03 8.66 -3.54
C ARG A 120 9.79 7.83 -3.79
N LEU A 121 8.62 8.48 -3.74
CA LEU A 121 7.38 7.88 -4.24
C LEU A 121 7.35 7.91 -5.76
N TRP A 122 7.06 6.78 -6.36
CA TRP A 122 6.85 6.65 -7.80
C TRP A 122 5.36 6.73 -8.10
N GLY A 123 4.98 7.59 -9.05
CA GLY A 123 3.61 7.65 -9.52
C GLY A 123 3.27 6.41 -10.36
N MET A 124 2.27 5.66 -9.92
CA MET A 124 1.70 4.52 -10.65
C MET A 124 0.18 4.68 -10.69
N PRO A 125 -0.46 4.55 -11.86
CA PRO A 125 -1.91 4.54 -11.95
C PRO A 125 -2.45 3.18 -11.46
N VAL A 126 -2.63 3.05 -10.16
CA VAL A 126 -3.11 1.80 -9.54
C VAL A 126 -4.61 1.64 -9.76
N GLY A 127 -4.99 0.67 -10.57
CA GLY A 127 -6.37 0.28 -10.81
C GLY A 127 -6.95 -0.59 -9.69
N ASN A 128 -8.29 -0.78 -9.72
CA ASN A 128 -8.92 -1.73 -8.81
C ASN A 128 -8.38 -3.14 -9.06
N THR A 129 -8.15 -3.87 -7.99
CA THR A 129 -7.62 -5.25 -8.00
C THR A 129 -6.24 -5.42 -8.64
N ALA A 130 -5.51 -4.34 -8.91
CA ALA A 130 -4.13 -4.44 -9.38
C ALA A 130 -3.26 -5.26 -8.40
N MET A 131 -2.44 -6.13 -8.94
CA MET A 131 -1.60 -7.06 -8.18
C MET A 131 -0.15 -6.63 -8.15
N PHE A 132 0.43 -6.73 -6.96
CA PHE A 132 1.86 -6.56 -6.69
C PHE A 132 2.34 -7.85 -6.04
N ASP A 133 3.38 -8.46 -6.57
CA ASP A 133 3.85 -9.77 -6.13
C ASP A 133 5.37 -9.75 -5.98
N PHE A 134 5.83 -10.10 -4.78
CA PHE A 134 7.24 -10.05 -4.39
C PHE A 134 7.63 -11.37 -3.73
N ASP A 135 8.82 -11.85 -4.05
CA ASP A 135 9.50 -12.86 -3.25
C ASP A 135 10.53 -12.14 -2.35
N LEU A 136 10.48 -12.42 -1.07
CA LEU A 136 11.36 -11.81 -0.05
C LEU A 136 11.97 -12.91 0.82
N ASP A 137 13.28 -12.80 1.09
CA ASP A 137 13.91 -13.58 2.15
C ASP A 137 13.81 -12.79 3.46
N VAL A 138 12.84 -13.15 4.32
CA VAL A 138 12.56 -12.42 5.55
C VAL A 138 13.66 -12.57 6.60
N GLU A 139 14.38 -13.68 6.60
CA GLU A 139 15.49 -13.92 7.53
C GLU A 139 16.67 -12.98 7.25
N ARG A 140 16.83 -12.58 5.99
CA ARG A 140 17.91 -11.69 5.55
C ARG A 140 17.47 -10.25 5.30
N TRP A 141 16.20 -9.92 5.56
CA TRP A 141 15.66 -8.59 5.30
C TRP A 141 16.46 -7.45 5.95
N HIS A 142 16.92 -7.64 7.18
CA HIS A 142 17.68 -6.64 7.92
C HIS A 142 19.20 -6.77 7.77
N HIS A 143 19.66 -7.73 6.97
CA HIS A 143 21.09 -7.86 6.74
C HIS A 143 21.55 -6.75 5.80
N ASN A 144 22.65 -6.11 6.20
CA ASN A 144 23.30 -5.06 5.41
C ASN A 144 24.20 -5.67 4.32
N ASP A 145 23.75 -6.75 3.70
CA ASP A 145 24.44 -7.38 2.58
C ASP A 145 24.32 -6.45 1.38
N SER A 146 25.42 -6.26 0.68
CA SER A 146 25.48 -5.46 -0.53
C SER A 146 25.67 -6.33 -1.78
N PRO A 147 24.67 -7.02 -2.24
CA PRO A 147 24.77 -7.82 -3.42
C PRO A 147 24.22 -7.08 -4.63
N LEU A 148 24.90 -7.21 -5.71
CA LEU A 148 24.57 -6.52 -6.94
C LEU A 148 23.27 -7.03 -7.61
N LEU A 149 22.93 -8.31 -7.44
CA LEU A 149 21.72 -8.91 -7.99
C LEU A 149 21.25 -10.03 -7.08
N HIS A 150 20.23 -9.79 -6.29
CA HIS A 150 19.63 -10.79 -5.41
C HIS A 150 18.28 -11.32 -5.89
N THR A 151 18.22 -11.74 -7.11
CA THR A 151 17.01 -12.38 -7.66
C THR A 151 16.61 -13.66 -6.92
N THR A 152 17.47 -14.16 -6.05
CA THR A 152 17.18 -15.29 -5.16
C THR A 152 16.70 -14.88 -3.78
N LEU A 153 16.89 -13.62 -3.39
CA LEU A 153 16.52 -13.09 -2.08
C LEU A 153 15.34 -12.12 -2.16
N TRP A 154 15.39 -11.22 -3.16
CA TRP A 154 14.30 -10.29 -3.44
C TRP A 154 14.00 -10.25 -4.93
N ARG A 155 12.73 -10.45 -5.24
CA ARG A 155 12.28 -10.42 -6.63
C ARG A 155 10.91 -9.78 -6.74
N ILE A 156 10.75 -8.94 -7.75
CA ILE A 156 9.45 -8.42 -8.16
C ILE A 156 8.92 -9.37 -9.23
N ASN A 157 7.86 -10.09 -8.93
CA ASN A 157 7.20 -11.00 -9.87
C ASN A 157 6.12 -10.27 -10.68
N ARG A 158 5.37 -9.36 -10.01
CA ARG A 158 4.33 -8.53 -10.62
C ARG A 158 4.40 -7.13 -10.06
N LEU A 159 4.19 -6.15 -10.91
CA LEU A 159 4.13 -4.75 -10.53
C LEU A 159 2.92 -4.10 -11.19
N ASN A 160 1.92 -3.73 -10.38
CA ASN A 160 0.69 -3.07 -10.85
C ASN A 160 0.00 -3.85 -11.99
N ASP A 161 -0.04 -5.17 -11.87
CA ASP A 161 -0.60 -6.06 -12.88
C ASP A 161 -2.13 -6.13 -12.75
N SER A 162 -2.82 -5.76 -13.82
CA SER A 162 -4.28 -5.84 -13.97
C SER A 162 -4.72 -6.74 -15.13
N SER A 163 -3.83 -7.56 -15.67
CA SER A 163 -4.08 -8.40 -16.85
C SER A 163 -5.23 -9.41 -16.67
N HIS A 164 -5.62 -9.71 -15.44
CA HIS A 164 -6.77 -10.56 -15.14
C HIS A 164 -8.14 -9.89 -15.41
N LEU A 165 -8.14 -8.60 -15.76
CA LEU A 165 -9.35 -7.84 -16.11
C LEU A 165 -9.59 -7.75 -17.63
N ASP A 166 -8.64 -8.21 -18.45
CA ASP A 166 -8.68 -8.18 -19.92
C ASP A 166 -9.47 -9.34 -20.51
#